data_808b1cdef0f1398ae6e79c6e1a433c71
#
_entry.id   808b1cdef0f1398ae6e79c6e1a433c71
#
_cell.length_a   1.000
_cell.length_b   1.000
_cell.length_c   1.000
_cell.angle_alpha   90.00
_cell.angle_beta   90.00
_cell.angle_gamma   90.00
#
_symmetry.space_group_name_H-M   'P 1'
#
loop_
_entity.id
_entity.type
_entity.pdbx_description
1 polymer ?
#
loop_
_entity_poly.entity_id
_entity_poly.type
_entity_poly.pdbx_seq_one_letter_code
_entity_poly.pdbx_strand_id
1 'polypeptide(L)'
;MWIKDRQIQNQSEHTLDAYFRDVSGFIDFCYTRQIELNQIEASDLREYLAYKVEKDHLSSSSLQRHLTSIRQFMKWAKQGHYLQMNPADDLQLKRQPRPLPGMIDIETVYQIMDQAAPEKPLEQQLWLRDKAILELLYSSGLRLAEVQGLKIQDIDFNRQLLRITGKGNKTRIVPFGSKAKQSLINWLKIYRIWQGEFKPDSSVFITQKGNAITPRQIENRVKYQAQRAGVNVDLHPHLLRHCFASHMLSNTGDLRAVQEMLGHSNLTTTQIYTHIDFDRLAQVYDQAHPRAVKK
;
A
#
# COMPACT_ATOMS: atom_id res chain seq x y z
N MET A 1 -25.17 13.67 -1.89
CA MET A 1 -25.17 13.78 -3.36
C MET A 1 -23.74 13.65 -3.91
N TRP A 2 -22.79 14.53 -3.61
CA TRP A 2 -21.40 14.47 -4.12
C TRP A 2 -20.68 13.13 -3.93
N ILE A 3 -20.74 12.48 -2.77
CA ILE A 3 -20.12 11.17 -2.54
C ILE A 3 -20.72 10.08 -3.44
N LYS A 4 -22.04 10.11 -3.69
CA LYS A 4 -22.70 9.17 -4.60
C LYS A 4 -22.18 9.32 -6.03
N ASP A 5 -21.97 10.55 -6.49
CA ASP A 5 -21.42 10.82 -7.83
C ASP A 5 -19.97 10.31 -7.94
N ARG A 6 -19.19 10.37 -6.84
CA ARG A 6 -17.83 9.82 -6.78
C ARG A 6 -17.82 8.29 -6.74
N GLN A 7 -18.83 7.65 -6.12
CA GLN A 7 -18.99 6.19 -6.19
C GLN A 7 -19.21 5.71 -7.63
N ILE A 8 -20.04 6.42 -8.41
CA ILE A 8 -20.28 6.12 -9.83
C ILE A 8 -18.99 6.21 -10.66
N GLN A 9 -18.03 7.06 -10.25
CA GLN A 9 -16.71 7.20 -10.88
C GLN A 9 -15.70 6.12 -10.45
N ASN A 10 -16.15 5.02 -9.83
CA ASN A 10 -15.33 3.88 -9.40
C ASN A 10 -14.15 4.27 -8.48
N GLN A 11 -14.32 5.25 -7.60
CA GLN A 11 -13.33 5.55 -6.57
C GLN A 11 -13.40 4.49 -5.45
N SER A 12 -12.24 4.20 -4.83
CA SER A 12 -12.20 3.22 -3.74
C SER A 12 -12.94 3.73 -2.50
N GLU A 13 -13.58 2.83 -1.74
CA GLU A 13 -14.26 3.16 -0.48
C GLU A 13 -13.36 3.98 0.47
N HIS A 14 -12.10 3.57 0.64
CA HIS A 14 -11.14 4.32 1.45
C HIS A 14 -10.91 5.76 0.97
N THR A 15 -10.93 5.99 -0.34
CA THR A 15 -10.82 7.34 -0.92
C THR A 15 -12.08 8.15 -0.62
N LEU A 16 -13.25 7.52 -0.75
CA LEU A 16 -14.54 8.15 -0.48
C LEU A 16 -14.68 8.51 1.00
N ASP A 17 -14.28 7.63 1.92
CA ASP A 17 -14.28 7.87 3.36
C ASP A 17 -13.34 9.02 3.74
N ALA A 18 -12.17 9.07 3.12
CA ALA A 18 -11.22 10.16 3.34
C ALA A 18 -11.80 11.50 2.84
N TYR A 19 -12.35 11.50 1.63
CA TYR A 19 -13.00 12.68 1.06
C TYR A 19 -14.19 13.15 1.90
N PHE A 20 -15.02 12.22 2.33
CA PHE A 20 -16.16 12.54 3.19
C PHE A 20 -15.71 13.22 4.49
N ARG A 21 -14.77 12.62 5.21
CA ARG A 21 -14.24 13.20 6.46
C ARG A 21 -13.62 14.58 6.25
N ASP A 22 -12.81 14.74 5.20
CA ASP A 22 -12.13 16.00 4.93
C ASP A 22 -13.13 17.11 4.60
N VAL A 23 -14.12 16.82 3.75
CA VAL A 23 -15.13 17.80 3.34
C VAL A 23 -16.14 18.07 4.47
N SER A 24 -16.58 17.05 5.21
CA SER A 24 -17.45 17.26 6.37
C SER A 24 -16.81 18.19 7.39
N GLY A 25 -15.52 17.95 7.72
CA GLY A 25 -14.80 18.82 8.65
C GLY A 25 -14.67 20.26 8.16
N PHE A 26 -14.59 20.47 6.84
CA PHE A 26 -14.58 21.82 6.27
C PHE A 26 -15.99 22.47 6.32
N ILE A 27 -17.04 21.73 6.02
CA ILE A 27 -18.41 22.22 6.10
C ILE A 27 -18.77 22.59 7.54
N ASP A 28 -18.40 21.76 8.53
CA ASP A 28 -18.61 22.04 9.95
C ASP A 28 -17.88 23.33 10.38
N PHE A 29 -16.67 23.56 9.87
CA PHE A 29 -15.92 24.78 10.09
C PHE A 29 -16.65 26.02 9.52
N CYS A 30 -17.16 25.94 8.29
CA CYS A 30 -17.94 27.01 7.67
C CYS A 30 -19.24 27.26 8.44
N TYR A 31 -19.95 26.20 8.84
CA TYR A 31 -21.18 26.29 9.60
C TYR A 31 -21.00 27.03 10.93
N THR A 32 -19.95 26.70 11.69
CA THR A 32 -19.64 27.36 12.97
C THR A 32 -19.32 28.86 12.80
N ARG A 33 -18.90 29.30 11.62
CA ARG A 33 -18.62 30.70 11.28
C ARG A 33 -19.75 31.39 10.52
N GLN A 34 -20.87 30.69 10.32
CA GLN A 34 -22.01 31.20 9.58
C GLN A 34 -21.68 31.62 8.13
N ILE A 35 -20.71 30.89 7.50
CA ILE A 35 -20.32 31.11 6.11
C ILE A 35 -21.18 30.20 5.22
N GLU A 36 -21.99 30.80 4.35
CA GLU A 36 -22.77 30.05 3.37
C GLU A 36 -21.90 29.54 2.23
N LEU A 37 -22.31 28.43 1.58
CA LEU A 37 -21.54 27.77 0.54
C LEU A 37 -21.16 28.74 -0.62
N ASN A 38 -22.10 29.59 -1.03
CA ASN A 38 -21.93 30.57 -2.11
C ASN A 38 -21.04 31.78 -1.72
N GLN A 39 -20.73 31.94 -0.44
CA GLN A 39 -19.88 33.01 0.11
C GLN A 39 -18.47 32.57 0.42
N ILE A 40 -18.18 31.26 0.27
CA ILE A 40 -16.85 30.72 0.59
C ILE A 40 -15.79 31.33 -0.34
N GLU A 41 -14.77 31.94 0.28
CA GLU A 41 -13.61 32.50 -0.40
C GLU A 41 -12.33 31.69 -0.17
N ALA A 42 -11.28 32.01 -0.92
CA ALA A 42 -9.96 31.39 -0.75
C ALA A 42 -9.33 31.70 0.61
N SER A 43 -9.72 32.81 1.25
CA SER A 43 -9.36 33.19 2.63
C SER A 43 -9.87 32.18 3.64
N ASP A 44 -11.13 31.73 3.53
CA ASP A 44 -11.76 30.78 4.45
C ASP A 44 -11.09 29.41 4.37
N LEU A 45 -10.71 29.00 3.16
CA LEU A 45 -9.93 27.78 2.94
C LEU A 45 -8.55 27.85 3.61
N ARG A 46 -7.85 28.98 3.50
CA ARG A 46 -6.57 29.19 4.19
C ARG A 46 -6.72 29.14 5.69
N GLU A 47 -7.76 29.80 6.22
CA GLU A 47 -8.06 29.82 7.66
C GLU A 47 -8.39 28.41 8.16
N TYR A 48 -9.22 27.64 7.44
CA TYR A 48 -9.49 26.26 7.78
C TYR A 48 -8.23 25.39 7.81
N LEU A 49 -7.35 25.52 6.81
CA LEU A 49 -6.12 24.75 6.76
C LEU A 49 -5.16 25.15 7.91
N ALA A 50 -5.07 26.44 8.25
CA ALA A 50 -4.33 26.90 9.42
C ALA A 50 -4.92 26.33 10.73
N TYR A 51 -6.23 26.40 10.90
CA TYR A 51 -6.93 25.79 12.03
C TYR A 51 -6.62 24.31 12.18
N LYS A 52 -6.59 23.54 11.06
CA LYS A 52 -6.24 22.11 11.08
C LYS A 52 -4.78 21.85 11.47
N VAL A 53 -3.87 22.75 11.14
CA VAL A 53 -2.47 22.68 11.62
C VAL A 53 -2.39 22.90 13.12
N GLU A 54 -3.05 23.93 13.62
CA GLU A 54 -2.98 24.32 15.03
C GLU A 54 -3.66 23.30 15.93
N LYS A 55 -4.87 22.87 15.57
CA LYS A 55 -5.69 21.99 16.40
C LYS A 55 -5.32 20.52 16.28
N ASP A 56 -5.13 20.02 15.03
CA ASP A 56 -4.97 18.59 14.75
C ASP A 56 -3.52 18.22 14.43
N HIS A 57 -2.60 19.18 14.45
CA HIS A 57 -1.17 19.00 14.14
C HIS A 57 -0.93 18.24 12.82
N LEU A 58 -1.75 18.55 11.80
CA LEU A 58 -1.69 17.84 10.52
C LEU A 58 -0.37 18.03 9.81
N SER A 59 0.16 16.93 9.29
CA SER A 59 1.34 16.95 8.42
C SER A 59 1.05 17.65 7.08
N SER A 60 2.08 18.16 6.42
CA SER A 60 1.98 18.78 5.09
C SER A 60 1.31 17.87 4.05
N SER A 61 1.52 16.55 4.12
CA SER A 61 0.89 15.59 3.22
C SER A 61 -0.62 15.45 3.51
N SER A 62 -1.00 15.48 4.77
CA SER A 62 -2.41 15.47 5.18
C SER A 62 -3.13 16.74 4.74
N LEU A 63 -2.49 17.91 4.88
CA LEU A 63 -3.03 19.18 4.41
C LEU A 63 -3.23 19.20 2.89
N GLN A 64 -2.27 18.66 2.11
CA GLN A 64 -2.41 18.51 0.66
C GLN A 64 -3.60 17.62 0.30
N ARG A 65 -3.83 16.55 1.06
CA ARG A 65 -4.99 15.68 0.87
C ARG A 65 -6.30 16.43 1.16
N HIS A 66 -6.38 17.14 2.31
CA HIS A 66 -7.54 17.98 2.65
C HIS A 66 -7.87 18.98 1.54
N LEU A 67 -6.86 19.73 1.09
CA LEU A 67 -7.04 20.69 0.00
C LEU A 67 -7.51 20.02 -1.30
N THR A 68 -6.98 18.83 -1.61
CA THR A 68 -7.41 18.06 -2.79
C THR A 68 -8.86 17.63 -2.67
N SER A 69 -9.28 17.13 -1.49
CA SER A 69 -10.66 16.70 -1.22
C SER A 69 -11.64 17.88 -1.36
N ILE A 70 -11.30 19.02 -0.75
CA ILE A 70 -12.12 20.24 -0.80
C ILE A 70 -12.17 20.79 -2.23
N ARG A 71 -11.05 20.84 -2.95
CA ARG A 71 -11.02 21.29 -4.35
C ARG A 71 -11.92 20.44 -5.24
N GLN A 72 -11.94 19.13 -5.05
CA GLN A 72 -12.83 18.24 -5.80
C GLN A 72 -14.30 18.46 -5.44
N PHE A 73 -14.62 18.74 -4.18
CA PHE A 73 -15.96 19.10 -3.75
C PHE A 73 -16.41 20.43 -4.35
N MET A 74 -15.58 21.48 -4.29
CA MET A 74 -15.88 22.79 -4.86
C MET A 74 -16.03 22.73 -6.37
N LYS A 75 -15.22 21.91 -7.06
CA LYS A 75 -15.38 21.66 -8.50
C LYS A 75 -16.73 21.05 -8.82
N TRP A 76 -17.17 20.08 -8.04
CA TRP A 76 -18.50 19.48 -8.18
C TRP A 76 -19.61 20.50 -7.90
N ALA A 77 -19.48 21.31 -6.85
CA ALA A 77 -20.44 22.35 -6.50
C ALA A 77 -20.56 23.41 -7.61
N LYS A 78 -19.45 23.80 -8.24
CA LYS A 78 -19.45 24.70 -9.40
C LYS A 78 -20.16 24.06 -10.61
N GLN A 79 -19.89 22.77 -10.89
CA GLN A 79 -20.58 22.06 -11.98
C GLN A 79 -22.09 21.92 -11.77
N GLY A 80 -22.53 21.83 -10.51
CA GLY A 80 -23.92 21.80 -10.11
C GLY A 80 -24.58 23.18 -9.98
N HIS A 81 -23.88 24.27 -10.37
CA HIS A 81 -24.33 25.66 -10.25
C HIS A 81 -24.62 26.14 -8.81
N TYR A 82 -24.07 25.43 -7.78
CA TYR A 82 -24.11 25.88 -6.40
C TYR A 82 -23.08 26.97 -6.11
N LEU A 83 -22.05 27.09 -6.95
CA LEU A 83 -20.99 28.10 -6.90
C LEU A 83 -20.77 28.70 -8.28
N GLN A 84 -20.46 30.01 -8.34
CA GLN A 84 -20.05 30.66 -9.58
C GLN A 84 -18.59 30.37 -9.93
N MET A 85 -17.71 30.36 -8.93
CA MET A 85 -16.29 30.08 -9.07
C MET A 85 -15.84 29.05 -8.03
N ASN A 86 -14.74 28.36 -8.30
CA ASN A 86 -14.15 27.44 -7.31
C ASN A 86 -13.07 28.19 -6.53
N PRO A 87 -13.28 28.50 -5.25
CA PRO A 87 -12.32 29.28 -4.43
C PRO A 87 -11.01 28.55 -4.16
N ALA A 88 -10.97 27.23 -4.44
CA ALA A 88 -9.78 26.41 -4.21
C ALA A 88 -8.85 26.28 -5.44
N ASP A 89 -9.23 26.82 -6.62
CA ASP A 89 -8.44 26.60 -7.85
C ASP A 89 -7.06 27.21 -7.76
N ASP A 90 -6.93 28.43 -7.26
CA ASP A 90 -5.66 29.17 -7.16
C ASP A 90 -4.90 28.91 -5.85
N LEU A 91 -5.45 28.08 -4.95
CA LEU A 91 -4.86 27.84 -3.65
C LEU A 91 -3.76 26.79 -3.75
N GLN A 92 -2.51 27.19 -3.58
CA GLN A 92 -1.38 26.28 -3.58
C GLN A 92 -0.73 26.23 -2.18
N LEU A 93 -0.55 25.01 -1.67
CA LEU A 93 0.29 24.81 -0.49
C LEU A 93 1.74 24.62 -0.94
N LYS A 94 2.68 25.30 -0.26
CA LYS A 94 4.11 25.04 -0.50
C LYS A 94 4.39 23.56 -0.29
N ARG A 95 4.85 22.90 -1.33
CA ARG A 95 5.34 21.52 -1.22
C ARG A 95 6.63 21.56 -0.40
N GLN A 96 6.61 21.00 0.79
CA GLN A 96 7.87 20.67 1.42
C GLN A 96 8.56 19.60 0.59
N PRO A 97 9.88 19.72 0.33
CA PRO A 97 10.64 18.65 -0.27
C PRO A 97 10.39 17.39 0.56
N ARG A 98 9.83 16.36 -0.05
CA ARG A 98 9.78 15.07 0.63
C ARG A 98 11.23 14.64 0.83
N PRO A 99 11.69 14.37 2.07
CA PRO A 99 12.97 13.70 2.22
C PRO A 99 12.90 12.44 1.32
N LEU A 100 13.95 12.24 0.53
CA LEU A 100 14.07 11.01 -0.24
C LEU A 100 13.82 9.87 0.74
N PRO A 101 12.91 8.92 0.45
CA PRO A 101 12.73 7.77 1.32
C PRO A 101 14.10 7.16 1.56
N GLY A 102 14.51 7.08 2.83
CA GLY A 102 15.79 6.48 3.18
C GLY A 102 15.81 5.08 2.57
N MET A 103 16.62 4.88 1.53
CA MET A 103 16.82 3.54 0.99
C MET A 103 17.50 2.71 2.06
N ILE A 104 16.96 1.53 2.33
CA ILE A 104 17.60 0.55 3.18
C ILE A 104 18.48 -0.30 2.28
N ASP A 105 19.74 -0.48 2.66
CA ASP A 105 20.64 -1.38 1.96
C ASP A 105 20.21 -2.86 2.08
N ILE A 106 20.77 -3.70 1.24
CA ILE A 106 20.42 -5.13 1.17
C ILE A 106 20.77 -5.83 2.48
N GLU A 107 21.89 -5.46 3.11
CA GLU A 107 22.38 -6.02 4.37
C GLU A 107 21.40 -5.76 5.52
N THR A 108 20.90 -4.54 5.62
CA THR A 108 19.87 -4.16 6.60
C THR A 108 18.55 -4.92 6.36
N VAL A 109 18.14 -5.11 5.10
CA VAL A 109 16.98 -5.95 4.78
C VAL A 109 17.20 -7.39 5.24
N TYR A 110 18.39 -7.95 5.02
CA TYR A 110 18.74 -9.31 5.47
C TYR A 110 18.76 -9.41 7.00
N GLN A 111 19.31 -8.43 7.69
CA GLN A 111 19.29 -8.36 9.15
C GLN A 111 17.86 -8.48 9.70
N ILE A 112 16.91 -7.77 9.08
CA ILE A 112 15.49 -7.82 9.48
C ILE A 112 14.86 -9.18 9.15
N MET A 113 15.14 -9.75 7.98
CA MET A 113 14.44 -10.95 7.49
C MET A 113 15.05 -12.26 8.02
N ASP A 114 16.35 -12.27 8.29
CA ASP A 114 17.07 -13.48 8.70
C ASP A 114 17.44 -13.49 10.20
N GLN A 115 16.84 -12.58 10.99
CA GLN A 115 16.96 -12.56 12.43
C GLN A 115 16.47 -13.87 13.07
N ALA A 116 17.01 -14.21 14.22
CA ALA A 116 16.62 -15.41 14.96
C ALA A 116 15.14 -15.42 15.33
N ALA A 117 14.55 -16.61 15.32
CA ALA A 117 13.17 -16.77 15.78
C ALA A 117 13.07 -16.48 17.30
N PRO A 118 11.96 -15.91 17.78
CA PRO A 118 11.72 -15.74 19.21
C PRO A 118 11.68 -17.10 19.95
N GLU A 119 12.05 -17.10 21.23
CA GLU A 119 12.03 -18.33 22.06
C GLU A 119 10.62 -18.74 22.47
N LYS A 120 9.73 -17.75 22.72
CA LYS A 120 8.35 -18.03 23.17
C LYS A 120 7.53 -18.64 22.03
N PRO A 121 6.87 -19.78 22.25
CA PRO A 121 6.15 -20.50 21.18
C PRO A 121 5.17 -19.63 20.37
N LEU A 122 4.39 -18.81 21.06
CA LEU A 122 3.45 -17.92 20.41
C LEU A 122 4.13 -16.86 19.53
N GLU A 123 5.18 -16.23 20.05
CA GLU A 123 5.94 -15.23 19.29
C GLU A 123 6.65 -15.86 18.09
N GLN A 124 7.09 -17.10 18.22
CA GLN A 124 7.66 -17.86 17.11
C GLN A 124 6.63 -18.11 16.00
N GLN A 125 5.40 -18.48 16.36
CA GLN A 125 4.31 -18.63 15.38
C GLN A 125 3.98 -17.31 14.68
N LEU A 126 3.89 -16.21 15.45
CA LEU A 126 3.69 -14.87 14.91
C LEU A 126 4.84 -14.45 13.99
N TRP A 127 6.08 -14.77 14.36
CA TRP A 127 7.26 -14.50 13.55
C TRP A 127 7.22 -15.22 12.20
N LEU A 128 6.79 -16.48 12.15
CA LEU A 128 6.68 -17.22 10.89
C LEU A 128 5.68 -16.57 9.93
N ARG A 129 4.55 -16.04 10.46
CA ARG A 129 3.61 -15.25 9.67
C ARG A 129 4.24 -13.95 9.18
N ASP A 130 4.81 -13.20 10.09
CA ASP A 130 5.38 -11.89 9.81
C ASP A 130 6.56 -12.00 8.82
N LYS A 131 7.39 -13.04 8.96
CA LYS A 131 8.48 -13.33 8.01
C LYS A 131 7.91 -13.58 6.60
N ALA A 132 6.84 -14.34 6.46
CA ALA A 132 6.20 -14.56 5.16
C ALA A 132 5.64 -13.25 4.57
N ILE A 133 5.08 -12.37 5.41
CA ILE A 133 4.62 -11.03 4.99
C ILE A 133 5.81 -10.18 4.50
N LEU A 134 6.89 -10.10 5.29
CA LEU A 134 8.10 -9.34 4.94
C LEU A 134 8.72 -9.83 3.63
N GLU A 135 8.84 -11.16 3.49
CA GLU A 135 9.37 -11.77 2.27
C GLU A 135 8.53 -11.41 1.04
N LEU A 136 7.20 -11.46 1.12
CA LEU A 136 6.35 -11.07 -0.02
C LEU A 136 6.42 -9.58 -0.33
N LEU A 137 6.44 -8.72 0.68
CA LEU A 137 6.57 -7.27 0.48
C LEU A 137 7.87 -6.92 -0.23
N TYR A 138 8.98 -7.56 0.14
CA TYR A 138 10.29 -7.30 -0.44
C TYR A 138 10.55 -8.12 -1.71
N SER A 139 10.24 -9.42 -1.75
CA SER A 139 10.57 -10.25 -2.91
C SER A 139 9.66 -10.01 -4.12
N SER A 140 8.42 -9.59 -3.89
CA SER A 140 7.44 -9.41 -4.97
C SER A 140 6.98 -7.96 -5.10
N GLY A 141 7.49 -7.06 -4.26
CA GLY A 141 7.13 -5.65 -4.28
C GLY A 141 5.63 -5.40 -4.11
N LEU A 142 4.91 -6.25 -3.38
CA LEU A 142 3.46 -6.13 -3.22
C LEU A 142 3.08 -4.87 -2.44
N ARG A 143 1.91 -4.31 -2.74
CA ARG A 143 1.29 -3.28 -1.91
C ARG A 143 0.70 -3.90 -0.64
N LEU A 144 0.60 -3.10 0.42
CA LEU A 144 -0.01 -3.53 1.69
C LEU A 144 -1.39 -4.18 1.50
N ALA A 145 -2.27 -3.54 0.73
CA ALA A 145 -3.61 -4.07 0.44
C ALA A 145 -3.57 -5.36 -0.39
N GLU A 146 -2.57 -5.55 -1.24
CA GLU A 146 -2.39 -6.76 -2.04
C GLU A 146 -1.96 -7.94 -1.16
N VAL A 147 -1.05 -7.72 -0.21
CA VAL A 147 -0.66 -8.73 0.79
C VAL A 147 -1.85 -9.08 1.70
N GLN A 148 -2.58 -8.08 2.17
CA GLN A 148 -3.75 -8.28 3.02
C GLN A 148 -4.85 -9.07 2.32
N GLY A 149 -5.11 -8.77 1.04
CA GLY A 149 -6.16 -9.41 0.25
C GLY A 149 -5.78 -10.74 -0.40
N LEU A 150 -4.52 -11.21 -0.23
CA LEU A 150 -4.03 -12.43 -0.89
C LEU A 150 -4.79 -13.67 -0.43
N LYS A 151 -5.25 -14.47 -1.36
CA LYS A 151 -5.97 -15.74 -1.14
C LYS A 151 -5.07 -16.94 -1.40
N ILE A 152 -5.40 -18.08 -0.80
CA ILE A 152 -4.64 -19.34 -1.00
C ILE A 152 -4.60 -19.73 -2.49
N GLN A 153 -5.71 -19.61 -3.19
CA GLN A 153 -5.82 -19.91 -4.63
C GLN A 153 -4.98 -19.00 -5.54
N ASP A 154 -4.47 -17.90 -5.01
CA ASP A 154 -3.68 -16.93 -5.77
C ASP A 154 -2.18 -17.27 -5.77
N ILE A 155 -1.78 -18.35 -5.10
CA ILE A 155 -0.39 -18.78 -4.97
C ILE A 155 -0.14 -20.04 -5.78
N ASP A 156 0.70 -19.94 -6.81
CA ASP A 156 1.27 -21.10 -7.49
C ASP A 156 2.66 -21.41 -6.92
N PHE A 157 2.71 -22.37 -6.00
CA PHE A 157 3.97 -22.80 -5.37
C PHE A 157 4.92 -23.52 -6.34
N ASN A 158 4.41 -24.14 -7.40
CA ASN A 158 5.23 -24.87 -8.36
C ASN A 158 6.00 -23.91 -9.25
N ARG A 159 5.29 -22.94 -9.81
CA ARG A 159 5.87 -21.91 -10.68
C ARG A 159 6.43 -20.72 -9.92
N GLN A 160 6.21 -20.62 -8.61
CA GLN A 160 6.55 -19.46 -7.77
C GLN A 160 5.95 -18.15 -8.30
N LEU A 161 4.66 -18.18 -8.60
CA LEU A 161 3.91 -17.04 -9.12
C LEU A 161 2.74 -16.68 -8.19
N LEU A 162 2.46 -15.39 -8.09
CA LEU A 162 1.31 -14.82 -7.40
C LEU A 162 0.37 -14.14 -8.39
N ARG A 163 -0.92 -14.43 -8.28
CA ARG A 163 -1.97 -13.72 -9.00
C ARG A 163 -2.48 -12.56 -8.13
N ILE A 164 -2.16 -11.34 -8.50
CA ILE A 164 -2.48 -10.14 -7.72
C ILE A 164 -3.53 -9.32 -8.44
N THR A 165 -4.68 -9.11 -7.80
CA THR A 165 -5.74 -8.22 -8.28
C THR A 165 -5.58 -6.85 -7.63
N GLY A 166 -5.34 -5.83 -8.42
CA GLY A 166 -5.14 -4.45 -7.99
C GLY A 166 -6.37 -3.56 -8.18
N LYS A 167 -6.15 -2.25 -8.08
CA LYS A 167 -7.20 -1.23 -8.27
C LYS A 167 -7.85 -1.36 -9.66
N GLY A 168 -9.18 -1.31 -9.70
CA GLY A 168 -9.96 -1.45 -10.94
C GLY A 168 -10.06 -2.89 -11.44
N ASN A 169 -9.92 -3.88 -10.55
CA ASN A 169 -10.01 -5.31 -10.85
C ASN A 169 -9.00 -5.80 -11.91
N LYS A 170 -7.89 -5.06 -12.07
CA LYS A 170 -6.81 -5.47 -12.99
C LYS A 170 -5.94 -6.50 -12.31
N THR A 171 -5.82 -7.67 -12.92
CA THR A 171 -5.00 -8.78 -12.43
C THR A 171 -3.64 -8.77 -13.12
N ARG A 172 -2.57 -8.99 -12.33
CA ARG A 172 -1.22 -9.23 -12.81
C ARG A 172 -0.62 -10.45 -12.14
N ILE A 173 0.38 -11.03 -12.78
CA ILE A 173 1.18 -12.12 -12.21
C ILE A 173 2.53 -11.54 -11.77
N VAL A 174 2.98 -11.95 -10.58
CA VAL A 174 4.24 -11.49 -9.99
C VAL A 174 5.02 -12.69 -9.49
N PRO A 175 6.31 -12.84 -9.84
CA PRO A 175 7.15 -13.90 -9.30
C PRO A 175 7.48 -13.64 -7.82
N PHE A 176 7.80 -14.73 -7.10
CA PHE A 176 8.35 -14.66 -5.75
C PHE A 176 9.47 -15.67 -5.56
N GLY A 177 10.48 -15.29 -4.77
CA GLY A 177 11.70 -16.05 -4.61
C GLY A 177 11.57 -17.27 -3.71
N SER A 178 12.58 -18.13 -3.71
CA SER A 178 12.64 -19.35 -2.91
C SER A 178 12.56 -19.10 -1.41
N LYS A 179 13.10 -17.99 -0.92
CA LYS A 179 12.99 -17.57 0.49
C LYS A 179 11.54 -17.26 0.88
N ALA A 180 10.81 -16.54 0.03
CA ALA A 180 9.39 -16.29 0.23
C ALA A 180 8.56 -17.57 0.17
N LYS A 181 8.86 -18.48 -0.79
CA LYS A 181 8.23 -19.81 -0.87
C LYS A 181 8.39 -20.58 0.45
N GLN A 182 9.62 -20.68 0.95
CA GLN A 182 9.88 -21.39 2.18
C GLN A 182 9.17 -20.76 3.38
N SER A 183 9.17 -19.43 3.47
CA SER A 183 8.48 -18.69 4.54
C SER A 183 6.97 -18.88 4.49
N LEU A 184 6.37 -18.86 3.30
CA LEU A 184 4.95 -19.17 3.12
C LEU A 184 4.61 -20.60 3.54
N ILE A 185 5.41 -21.59 3.12
CA ILE A 185 5.19 -22.99 3.51
C ILE A 185 5.25 -23.13 5.04
N ASN A 186 6.22 -22.52 5.69
CA ASN A 186 6.35 -22.57 7.14
C ASN A 186 5.18 -21.87 7.85
N TRP A 187 4.72 -20.74 7.34
CA TRP A 187 3.55 -20.04 7.84
C TRP A 187 2.28 -20.90 7.68
N LEU A 188 2.07 -21.52 6.53
CA LEU A 188 0.87 -22.34 6.28
C LEU A 188 0.79 -23.59 7.18
N LYS A 189 1.91 -24.10 7.70
CA LYS A 189 1.91 -25.10 8.76
C LYS A 189 1.29 -24.56 10.05
N ILE A 190 1.65 -23.33 10.44
CA ILE A 190 1.08 -22.66 11.62
C ILE A 190 -0.40 -22.30 11.40
N TYR A 191 -0.74 -21.87 10.18
CA TYR A 191 -2.14 -21.61 9.79
C TYR A 191 -3.02 -22.83 10.09
N ARG A 192 -2.57 -24.04 9.70
CA ARG A 192 -3.30 -25.29 9.95
C ARG A 192 -3.46 -25.59 11.44
N ILE A 193 -2.48 -25.24 12.26
CA ILE A 193 -2.55 -25.39 13.73
C ILE A 193 -3.64 -24.46 14.29
N TRP A 194 -3.77 -23.25 13.76
CA TRP A 194 -4.71 -22.26 14.30
C TRP A 194 -6.14 -22.47 13.81
N GLN A 195 -6.34 -22.91 12.55
CA GLN A 195 -7.64 -22.92 11.88
C GLN A 195 -8.00 -24.24 11.18
N GLY A 196 -7.13 -25.24 11.21
CA GLY A 196 -7.32 -26.46 10.44
C GLY A 196 -7.03 -26.24 8.95
N GLU A 197 -7.80 -26.92 8.09
CA GLU A 197 -7.60 -26.81 6.65
C GLU A 197 -8.10 -25.48 6.08
N PHE A 198 -7.38 -24.97 5.09
CA PHE A 198 -7.77 -23.75 4.37
C PHE A 198 -8.52 -24.11 3.08
N LYS A 199 -9.49 -23.26 2.74
CA LYS A 199 -10.20 -23.31 1.45
C LYS A 199 -9.46 -22.44 0.41
N PRO A 200 -9.70 -22.65 -0.90
CA PRO A 200 -9.08 -21.84 -1.95
C PRO A 200 -9.25 -20.33 -1.77
N ASP A 201 -10.41 -19.88 -1.32
CA ASP A 201 -10.77 -18.48 -1.10
C ASP A 201 -10.36 -17.93 0.27
N SER A 202 -9.75 -18.76 1.12
CA SER A 202 -9.25 -18.33 2.44
C SER A 202 -8.15 -17.30 2.31
N SER A 203 -8.15 -16.30 3.20
CA SER A 203 -7.06 -15.33 3.30
C SER A 203 -5.76 -16.01 3.70
N VAL A 204 -4.65 -15.70 3.05
CA VAL A 204 -3.33 -16.28 3.38
C VAL A 204 -2.88 -15.86 4.77
N PHE A 205 -3.09 -14.60 5.13
CA PHE A 205 -2.65 -14.07 6.41
C PHE A 205 -3.81 -13.83 7.34
N ILE A 206 -3.78 -14.51 8.47
CA ILE A 206 -4.84 -14.48 9.49
C ILE A 206 -4.27 -14.13 10.88
N THR A 207 -5.16 -13.71 11.75
CA THR A 207 -4.94 -13.61 13.20
C THR A 207 -5.13 -14.97 13.85
N GLN A 208 -4.70 -15.14 15.10
CA GLN A 208 -4.95 -16.36 15.88
C GLN A 208 -6.45 -16.72 16.01
N LYS A 209 -7.33 -15.72 15.91
CA LYS A 209 -8.79 -15.91 15.94
C LYS A 209 -9.37 -16.34 14.59
N GLY A 210 -8.53 -16.55 13.56
CA GLY A 210 -8.95 -16.96 12.22
C GLY A 210 -9.44 -15.83 11.32
N ASN A 211 -9.52 -14.61 11.81
CA ASN A 211 -9.90 -13.47 10.98
C ASN A 211 -8.75 -13.03 10.08
N ALA A 212 -9.05 -12.55 8.87
CA ALA A 212 -8.05 -11.93 8.01
C ALA A 212 -7.31 -10.81 8.76
N ILE A 213 -5.99 -10.75 8.60
CA ILE A 213 -5.18 -9.70 9.20
C ILE A 213 -5.54 -8.33 8.59
N THR A 214 -5.59 -7.28 9.41
CA THR A 214 -5.88 -5.93 8.92
C THR A 214 -4.62 -5.23 8.40
N PRO A 215 -4.76 -4.23 7.49
CA PRO A 215 -3.62 -3.43 7.04
C PRO A 215 -2.82 -2.82 8.19
N ARG A 216 -3.51 -2.28 9.19
CA ARG A 216 -2.87 -1.68 10.37
C ARG A 216 -2.07 -2.69 11.19
N GLN A 217 -2.58 -3.91 11.31
CA GLN A 217 -1.82 -4.98 11.98
C GLN A 217 -0.56 -5.35 11.20
N ILE A 218 -0.61 -5.43 9.86
CA ILE A 218 0.56 -5.68 9.03
C ILE A 218 1.60 -4.56 9.24
N GLU A 219 1.21 -3.30 9.16
CA GLU A 219 2.10 -2.15 9.39
C GLU A 219 2.79 -2.24 10.75
N ASN A 220 2.02 -2.47 11.82
CA ASN A 220 2.55 -2.58 13.18
C ASN A 220 3.52 -3.77 13.31
N ARG A 221 3.22 -4.92 12.67
CA ARG A 221 4.11 -6.10 12.70
C ARG A 221 5.38 -5.87 11.91
N VAL A 222 5.32 -5.23 10.75
CA VAL A 222 6.51 -4.85 9.95
C VAL A 222 7.43 -3.94 10.77
N LYS A 223 6.88 -2.91 11.41
CA LYS A 223 7.62 -2.00 12.26
C LYS A 223 8.23 -2.71 13.49
N TYR A 224 7.45 -3.56 14.14
CA TYR A 224 7.91 -4.37 15.27
C TYR A 224 9.12 -5.26 14.89
N GLN A 225 9.10 -5.89 13.72
CA GLN A 225 10.19 -6.75 13.30
C GLN A 225 11.49 -5.99 13.00
N ALA A 226 11.42 -4.76 12.50
CA ALA A 226 12.61 -3.90 12.38
C ALA A 226 13.20 -3.55 13.75
N GLN A 227 12.35 -3.16 14.70
CA GLN A 227 12.76 -2.85 16.07
C GLN A 227 13.39 -4.08 16.74
N ARG A 228 12.80 -5.27 16.59
CA ARG A 228 13.31 -6.53 17.12
C ARG A 228 14.68 -6.90 16.53
N ALA A 229 14.91 -6.56 15.26
CA ALA A 229 16.22 -6.74 14.61
C ALA A 229 17.27 -5.71 15.06
N GLY A 230 16.93 -4.76 15.95
CA GLY A 230 17.80 -3.68 16.35
C GLY A 230 18.07 -2.62 15.28
N VAL A 231 17.21 -2.57 14.24
CA VAL A 231 17.35 -1.63 13.13
C VAL A 231 16.54 -0.37 13.42
N ASN A 232 17.23 0.77 13.47
CA ASN A 232 16.60 2.07 13.72
C ASN A 232 16.11 2.72 12.39
N VAL A 233 15.12 2.07 11.76
CA VAL A 233 14.48 2.54 10.53
C VAL A 233 12.98 2.50 10.73
N ASP A 234 12.27 3.53 10.26
CA ASP A 234 10.80 3.50 10.21
C ASP A 234 10.33 2.58 9.07
N LEU A 235 10.50 1.26 9.30
CA LEU A 235 10.15 0.26 8.33
C LEU A 235 8.64 0.18 8.15
N HIS A 236 8.20 0.29 6.91
CA HIS A 236 6.80 0.17 6.53
C HIS A 236 6.67 -0.52 5.16
N PRO A 237 5.49 -1.07 4.80
CA PRO A 237 5.32 -1.84 3.57
C PRO A 237 5.72 -1.09 2.29
N HIS A 238 5.46 0.22 2.22
CA HIS A 238 5.87 1.03 1.05
C HIS A 238 7.38 1.15 0.92
N LEU A 239 8.12 1.21 2.03
CA LEU A 239 9.57 1.26 2.01
C LEU A 239 10.17 -0.05 1.49
N LEU A 240 9.66 -1.21 1.93
CA LEU A 240 10.09 -2.53 1.42
C LEU A 240 9.82 -2.67 -0.08
N ARG A 241 8.65 -2.22 -0.54
CA ARG A 241 8.35 -2.19 -1.97
C ARG A 241 9.29 -1.23 -2.74
N HIS A 242 9.66 -0.10 -2.15
CA HIS A 242 10.63 0.82 -2.75
C HIS A 242 12.02 0.18 -2.84
N CYS A 243 12.46 -0.51 -1.78
CA CYS A 243 13.70 -1.28 -1.79
C CYS A 243 13.68 -2.37 -2.87
N PHE A 244 12.58 -3.13 -3.00
CA PHE A 244 12.42 -4.08 -4.11
C PHE A 244 12.66 -3.41 -5.46
N ALA A 245 11.95 -2.28 -5.73
CA ALA A 245 12.06 -1.57 -7.01
C ALA A 245 13.50 -1.12 -7.29
N SER A 246 14.15 -0.51 -6.29
CA SER A 246 15.49 0.04 -6.43
C SER A 246 16.54 -1.06 -6.59
N HIS A 247 16.51 -2.10 -5.75
CA HIS A 247 17.46 -3.20 -5.80
C HIS A 247 17.31 -4.01 -7.10
N MET A 248 16.07 -4.28 -7.52
CA MET A 248 15.83 -4.91 -8.82
C MET A 248 16.35 -4.07 -9.98
N LEU A 249 16.05 -2.77 -10.00
CA LEU A 249 16.51 -1.87 -11.06
C LEU A 249 18.05 -1.78 -11.12
N SER A 250 18.69 -1.66 -9.95
CA SER A 250 20.17 -1.62 -9.87
C SER A 250 20.81 -2.90 -10.41
N ASN A 251 20.18 -4.05 -10.24
CA ASN A 251 20.74 -5.33 -10.62
C ASN A 251 20.40 -5.75 -12.06
N THR A 252 19.24 -5.30 -12.60
CA THR A 252 18.80 -5.68 -13.94
C THR A 252 19.08 -4.62 -15.00
N GLY A 253 18.99 -3.33 -14.62
CA GLY A 253 18.88 -2.23 -15.58
C GLY A 253 17.55 -2.21 -16.36
N ASP A 254 16.69 -3.22 -16.22
CA ASP A 254 15.41 -3.34 -16.96
C ASP A 254 14.27 -2.67 -16.18
N LEU A 255 14.15 -1.34 -16.37
CA LEU A 255 13.08 -0.53 -15.80
C LEU A 255 11.68 -1.04 -16.17
N ARG A 256 11.53 -1.58 -17.39
CA ARG A 256 10.24 -2.06 -17.90
C ARG A 256 9.78 -3.30 -17.15
N ALA A 257 10.65 -4.29 -16.97
CA ALA A 257 10.34 -5.50 -16.19
C ALA A 257 9.96 -5.15 -14.73
N VAL A 258 10.71 -4.23 -14.11
CA VAL A 258 10.40 -3.77 -12.74
C VAL A 258 9.04 -3.06 -12.68
N GLN A 259 8.70 -2.21 -13.65
CA GLN A 259 7.40 -1.53 -13.71
C GLN A 259 6.25 -2.51 -13.93
N GLU A 260 6.43 -3.55 -14.75
CA GLU A 260 5.46 -4.61 -14.98
C GLU A 260 5.19 -5.41 -13.69
N MET A 261 6.24 -5.84 -12.98
CA MET A 261 6.12 -6.51 -11.66
C MET A 261 5.39 -5.65 -10.64
N LEU A 262 5.65 -4.35 -10.62
CA LEU A 262 5.02 -3.40 -9.70
C LEU A 262 3.57 -3.06 -10.08
N GLY A 263 3.13 -3.30 -11.31
CA GLY A 263 1.79 -2.97 -11.80
C GLY A 263 1.56 -1.46 -11.82
N HIS A 264 2.46 -0.71 -12.49
CA HIS A 264 2.29 0.72 -12.72
C HIS A 264 1.26 0.93 -13.84
N SER A 265 0.16 1.64 -13.53
CA SER A 265 -1.03 1.79 -14.38
C SER A 265 -0.86 2.68 -15.62
N ASN A 266 0.29 3.33 -15.82
CA ASN A 266 0.53 4.27 -16.91
C ASN A 266 1.05 3.62 -18.21
N LEU A 267 1.25 2.31 -18.23
CA LEU A 267 1.48 1.61 -19.48
C LEU A 267 0.11 1.19 -20.02
N THR A 268 -0.41 2.01 -20.92
CA THR A 268 -1.58 1.72 -21.75
C THR A 268 -1.31 0.45 -22.55
N THR A 269 -1.72 -0.68 -22.02
CA THR A 269 -2.26 -1.79 -22.81
C THR A 269 -2.69 -2.90 -21.87
N THR A 270 -3.92 -3.36 -22.02
CA THR A 270 -4.36 -4.70 -21.62
C THR A 270 -3.62 -5.69 -22.53
N GLN A 271 -2.32 -5.88 -22.29
CA GLN A 271 -1.61 -6.99 -22.93
C GLN A 271 -2.12 -8.26 -22.26
N ILE A 272 -2.71 -9.13 -23.06
CA ILE A 272 -2.95 -10.52 -22.69
C ILE A 272 -1.56 -11.10 -22.46
N TYR A 273 -1.14 -11.23 -21.19
CA TYR A 273 0.13 -11.83 -20.83
C TYR A 273 0.14 -13.29 -21.32
N THR A 274 1.02 -13.58 -22.23
CA THR A 274 1.26 -14.95 -22.70
C THR A 274 2.16 -15.71 -21.73
N HIS A 275 2.17 -17.04 -21.80
CA HIS A 275 3.09 -17.86 -20.99
C HIS A 275 4.57 -17.45 -21.15
N ILE A 276 4.95 -16.95 -22.33
CA ILE A 276 6.30 -16.48 -22.65
C ILE A 276 6.69 -15.24 -21.83
N ASP A 277 5.74 -14.33 -21.57
CA ASP A 277 6.00 -13.12 -20.78
C ASP A 277 6.27 -13.46 -19.30
N PHE A 278 5.61 -14.50 -18.75
CA PHE A 278 5.84 -14.92 -17.37
C PHE A 278 7.20 -15.59 -17.17
N ASP A 279 7.62 -16.43 -18.10
CA ASP A 279 8.94 -17.08 -18.05
C ASP A 279 10.07 -16.05 -18.13
N ARG A 280 9.90 -15.02 -18.96
CA ARG A 280 10.82 -13.88 -19.03
C ARG A 280 10.90 -13.12 -17.69
N LEU A 281 9.75 -12.77 -17.11
CA LEU A 281 9.73 -12.06 -15.83
C LEU A 281 10.36 -12.88 -14.70
N ALA A 282 10.11 -14.20 -14.68
CA ALA A 282 10.73 -15.11 -13.73
C ALA A 282 12.26 -15.19 -13.91
N GLN A 283 12.73 -15.26 -15.16
CA GLN A 283 14.17 -15.25 -15.46
C GLN A 283 14.86 -13.96 -15.02
N VAL A 284 14.26 -12.80 -15.35
CA VAL A 284 14.78 -11.49 -14.90
C VAL A 284 14.81 -11.42 -13.38
N TYR A 285 13.77 -11.92 -12.72
CA TYR A 285 13.70 -11.99 -11.26
C TYR A 285 14.80 -12.87 -10.67
N ASP A 286 14.96 -14.09 -11.17
CA ASP A 286 15.95 -15.07 -10.68
C ASP A 286 17.39 -14.58 -10.84
N GLN A 287 17.67 -13.81 -11.90
CA GLN A 287 19.00 -13.25 -12.14
C GLN A 287 19.33 -12.06 -11.23
N ALA A 288 18.34 -11.28 -10.86
CA ALA A 288 18.56 -9.96 -10.28
C ALA A 288 18.11 -9.80 -8.84
N HIS A 289 17.10 -10.56 -8.39
CA HIS A 289 16.58 -10.33 -7.05
C HIS A 289 17.55 -10.87 -5.98
N PRO A 290 17.94 -10.07 -4.96
CA PRO A 290 18.91 -10.49 -3.95
C PRO A 290 18.50 -11.76 -3.17
N ARG A 291 17.20 -12.04 -3.06
CA ARG A 291 16.67 -13.24 -2.37
C ARG A 291 16.19 -14.34 -3.32
N ALA A 292 16.42 -14.20 -4.62
CA ALA A 292 16.32 -15.33 -5.54
C ALA A 292 17.49 -16.28 -5.28
N VAL A 293 17.23 -17.56 -5.17
CA VAL A 293 18.33 -18.56 -5.13
C VAL A 293 18.83 -18.69 -6.54
N LYS A 294 20.06 -18.23 -6.77
CA LYS A 294 20.77 -18.54 -8.02
C LYS A 294 20.90 -20.07 -8.10
N LYS A 295 20.31 -20.64 -9.13
CA LYS A 295 20.58 -22.04 -9.50
C LYS A 295 22.01 -22.21 -9.96
#